data_f21520e20d28926a3f482bea517f1107
#
_entry.id   f21520e20d28926a3f482bea517f1107
#
_cell.length_a   1.000
_cell.length_b   1.000
_cell.length_c   1.000
_cell.angle_alpha   90.00
_cell.angle_beta   90.00
_cell.angle_gamma   90.00
#
_symmetry.space_group_name_H-M   'P 1'
#
loop_
_entity.id
_entity.type
_entity.pdbx_description
1 polymer ?
#
loop_
_entity_poly.entity_id
_entity_poly.type
_entity_poly.pdbx_seq_one_letter_code
_entity_poly.pdbx_strand_id
1 'polypeptide(L)'
;MKPAKVFKTAVEPLTPPSPGQGSRSPQAQQGPRHITGLSFDDRGDQVITAGEDETFRLYSCKSGKRVPSSLRTFERVKILYSKKYGVDLPRFTHKNTAILHASTKEDDTVRYHSLHDNKYLQYFKGHKGRVISLEMSPVDDGFMSGSLDKTVRLWDLRSPNCRGLLNLPASPVVAYDASGLVFAVGINQYSRILLYDQANFDKAPFLTITLEDPSLSKVTFPPRAIYMTSLAFSTNGKYLLVGCSGDAHYLMDAFEGHLLAKLVGHTGLERRRPDMPVSIEPQRGCSGEEVSWTPDSKYVLSGSVDGKIFLWDVSSVPAKQGPVTLNAEPRVMPPVAALEGHPGPSRCVKFNPRLAMMASAGAELAFWLPDQAGDPEELAKELLKKNK
;
A
#
# COMPACT_ATOMS: atom_id res chain seq x y z
N MET A 1 13.67 -11.91 -9.22
CA MET A 1 12.53 -12.63 -8.57
C MET A 1 11.64 -13.25 -9.61
N LYS A 2 11.10 -14.44 -9.37
CA LYS A 2 10.12 -15.10 -10.23
C LYS A 2 8.82 -15.35 -9.46
N PRO A 3 7.66 -15.36 -10.13
CA PRO A 3 6.41 -15.71 -9.48
C PRO A 3 6.45 -17.20 -9.08
N ALA A 4 6.28 -17.46 -7.79
CA ALA A 4 6.32 -18.83 -7.23
C ALA A 4 4.93 -19.45 -7.18
N LYS A 5 3.90 -18.65 -6.90
CA LYS A 5 2.51 -19.10 -6.84
C LYS A 5 1.55 -17.96 -7.11
N VAL A 6 0.54 -18.23 -7.91
CA VAL A 6 -0.54 -17.31 -8.25
C VAL A 6 -1.87 -17.86 -7.76
N PHE A 7 -2.61 -17.04 -7.01
CA PHE A 7 -3.98 -17.34 -6.60
C PHE A 7 -4.95 -16.48 -7.40
N LYS A 8 -5.74 -17.12 -8.23
CA LYS A 8 -6.83 -16.45 -8.91
C LYS A 8 -7.93 -16.10 -7.92
N THR A 9 -8.42 -14.87 -7.96
CA THR A 9 -9.63 -14.52 -7.24
C THR A 9 -10.77 -15.25 -7.93
N ALA A 10 -11.35 -16.25 -7.25
CA ALA A 10 -12.54 -16.90 -7.77
C ALA A 10 -13.66 -15.85 -7.87
N VAL A 11 -14.07 -15.53 -9.07
CA VAL A 11 -15.36 -14.89 -9.29
C VAL A 11 -16.40 -15.94 -8.90
N GLU A 12 -16.97 -15.86 -7.69
CA GLU A 12 -18.12 -16.69 -7.38
C GLU A 12 -19.22 -16.34 -8.40
N PRO A 13 -19.72 -17.28 -9.19
CA PRO A 13 -20.89 -17.04 -10.01
C PRO A 13 -22.01 -16.63 -9.05
N LEU A 14 -22.64 -15.50 -9.30
CA LEU A 14 -23.86 -15.13 -8.60
C LEU A 14 -24.84 -16.28 -8.83
N THR A 15 -25.35 -16.88 -7.75
CA THR A 15 -26.50 -17.78 -7.84
C THR A 15 -27.57 -17.08 -8.67
N PRO A 16 -28.11 -17.73 -9.72
CA PRO A 16 -29.16 -17.11 -10.53
C PRO A 16 -30.32 -16.71 -9.61
N PRO A 17 -30.93 -15.55 -9.81
CA PRO A 17 -32.09 -15.16 -9.04
C PRO A 17 -33.17 -16.21 -9.24
N SER A 18 -33.79 -16.64 -8.14
CA SER A 18 -34.94 -17.51 -8.17
C SER A 18 -36.00 -16.91 -9.12
N PRO A 19 -36.65 -17.70 -9.98
CA PRO A 19 -37.61 -17.20 -10.93
C PRO A 19 -38.85 -16.66 -10.20
N GLY A 20 -39.01 -15.34 -10.11
CA GLY A 20 -40.21 -14.80 -9.48
C GLY A 20 -40.23 -13.33 -9.09
N GLN A 21 -39.26 -12.51 -9.43
CA GLN A 21 -39.39 -11.06 -9.22
C GLN A 21 -38.87 -10.27 -10.42
N GLY A 22 -39.82 -9.80 -11.23
CA GLY A 22 -39.57 -8.87 -12.31
C GLY A 22 -39.29 -7.46 -11.76
N SER A 23 -38.03 -7.07 -11.71
CA SER A 23 -37.63 -5.66 -11.74
C SER A 23 -36.32 -5.56 -12.52
N ARG A 24 -36.39 -4.88 -13.67
CA ARG A 24 -35.23 -4.52 -14.48
C ARG A 24 -34.36 -3.54 -13.69
N SER A 25 -33.37 -4.05 -12.99
CA SER A 25 -32.20 -3.26 -12.56
C SER A 25 -31.17 -3.27 -13.71
N PRO A 26 -30.48 -2.14 -13.98
CA PRO A 26 -29.45 -2.09 -15.00
C PRO A 26 -28.38 -3.12 -14.67
N GLN A 27 -28.07 -4.00 -15.63
CA GLN A 27 -26.94 -4.91 -15.55
C GLN A 27 -25.66 -4.07 -15.45
N ALA A 28 -25.17 -3.84 -14.24
CA ALA A 28 -23.84 -3.33 -14.02
C ALA A 28 -22.87 -4.33 -14.68
N GLN A 29 -22.11 -3.87 -15.65
CA GLN A 29 -21.06 -4.62 -16.30
C GLN A 29 -20.11 -5.11 -15.21
N GLN A 30 -20.17 -6.40 -14.90
CA GLN A 30 -19.29 -7.03 -13.92
C GLN A 30 -17.92 -7.25 -14.59
N GLY A 31 -17.07 -6.23 -14.49
CA GLY A 31 -15.65 -6.37 -14.75
C GLY A 31 -14.98 -7.31 -13.72
N PRO A 32 -13.77 -7.77 -13.97
CA PRO A 32 -13.02 -8.58 -13.02
C PRO A 32 -12.90 -7.82 -11.70
N ARG A 33 -13.20 -8.48 -10.57
CA ARG A 33 -13.07 -7.91 -9.24
C ARG A 33 -11.61 -7.92 -8.83
N HIS A 34 -11.16 -6.80 -8.30
CA HIS A 34 -9.76 -6.59 -7.93
C HIS A 34 -9.54 -6.72 -6.43
N ILE A 35 -8.31 -7.07 -6.08
CA ILE A 35 -7.78 -6.93 -4.73
C ILE A 35 -7.41 -5.45 -4.55
N THR A 36 -7.90 -4.83 -3.47
CA THR A 36 -7.73 -3.41 -3.19
C THR A 36 -6.73 -3.12 -2.08
N GLY A 37 -6.41 -4.11 -1.26
CA GLY A 37 -5.46 -3.94 -0.18
C GLY A 37 -4.72 -5.24 0.16
N LEU A 38 -3.49 -5.10 0.64
CA LEU A 38 -2.60 -6.19 1.00
C LEU A 38 -1.74 -5.80 2.20
N SER A 39 -1.66 -6.68 3.20
CA SER A 39 -0.80 -6.47 4.37
C SER A 39 -0.16 -7.78 4.81
N PHE A 40 1.11 -7.71 5.24
CA PHE A 40 1.80 -8.77 5.96
C PHE A 40 1.66 -8.57 7.46
N ASP A 41 1.70 -9.65 8.23
CA ASP A 41 1.91 -9.57 9.67
C ASP A 41 3.38 -9.25 10.01
N ASP A 42 3.66 -8.79 11.23
CA ASP A 42 5.01 -8.39 11.67
C ASP A 42 6.04 -9.51 11.60
N ARG A 43 5.58 -10.75 11.63
CA ARG A 43 6.43 -11.94 11.52
C ARG A 43 6.69 -12.37 10.08
N GLY A 44 5.91 -11.84 9.13
CA GLY A 44 5.98 -12.24 7.74
C GLY A 44 5.44 -13.66 7.47
N ASP A 45 4.72 -14.24 8.43
CA ASP A 45 4.14 -15.58 8.35
C ASP A 45 2.80 -15.62 7.64
N GLN A 46 2.08 -14.50 7.62
CA GLN A 46 0.74 -14.38 7.09
C GLN A 46 0.60 -13.16 6.16
N VAL A 47 -0.28 -13.30 5.18
CA VAL A 47 -0.72 -12.20 4.30
C VAL A 47 -2.24 -12.16 4.34
N ILE A 48 -2.77 -10.95 4.48
CA ILE A 48 -4.19 -10.70 4.28
C ILE A 48 -4.42 -9.83 3.06
N THR A 49 -5.45 -10.13 2.30
CA THR A 49 -5.91 -9.29 1.18
C THR A 49 -7.35 -8.86 1.40
N ALA A 50 -7.66 -7.63 1.02
CA ALA A 50 -9.02 -7.12 0.90
C ALA A 50 -9.41 -7.05 -0.58
N GLY A 51 -10.65 -7.39 -0.91
CA GLY A 51 -11.13 -7.40 -2.28
C GLY A 51 -12.42 -6.58 -2.48
N GLU A 52 -12.65 -6.16 -3.72
CA GLU A 52 -13.90 -5.50 -4.13
C GLU A 52 -15.14 -6.39 -3.95
N ASP A 53 -14.95 -7.70 -3.73
CA ASP A 53 -15.99 -8.67 -3.39
C ASP A 53 -16.35 -8.67 -1.90
N GLU A 54 -15.81 -7.71 -1.13
CA GLU A 54 -16.10 -7.49 0.29
C GLU A 54 -15.65 -8.65 1.18
N THR A 55 -14.57 -9.31 0.73
CA THR A 55 -13.96 -10.41 1.47
C THR A 55 -12.53 -10.08 1.88
N PHE A 56 -12.14 -10.65 3.01
CA PHE A 56 -10.72 -10.84 3.34
C PHE A 56 -10.30 -12.26 3.00
N ARG A 57 -9.10 -12.41 2.48
CA ARG A 57 -8.47 -13.71 2.29
C ARG A 57 -7.16 -13.76 3.03
N LEU A 58 -7.05 -14.72 3.94
CA LEU A 58 -5.85 -14.96 4.74
C LEU A 58 -5.03 -16.07 4.09
N TYR A 59 -3.74 -15.83 3.91
CA TYR A 59 -2.79 -16.77 3.35
C TYR A 59 -1.64 -17.00 4.33
N SER A 60 -1.14 -18.24 4.39
CA SER A 60 0.07 -18.61 5.12
C SER A 60 1.28 -18.56 4.20
N CYS A 61 2.36 -17.94 4.68
CA CYS A 61 3.67 -17.87 4.02
C CYS A 61 4.72 -18.74 4.74
N LYS A 62 4.29 -19.59 5.69
CA LYS A 62 5.21 -20.42 6.47
C LYS A 62 5.85 -21.50 5.59
N SER A 63 7.17 -21.67 5.74
CA SER A 63 7.81 -22.88 5.26
C SER A 63 7.50 -24.02 6.23
N GLY A 64 7.10 -25.18 5.73
CA GLY A 64 7.02 -26.40 6.55
C GLY A 64 8.37 -26.69 7.21
N LYS A 65 8.36 -27.18 8.45
CA LYS A 65 9.58 -27.41 9.30
C LYS A 65 10.69 -28.29 8.68
N ARG A 66 10.51 -28.85 7.48
CA ARG A 66 11.45 -29.75 6.81
C ARG A 66 11.66 -29.46 5.33
N VAL A 67 11.23 -28.31 4.84
CA VAL A 67 11.30 -27.98 3.42
C VAL A 67 12.36 -26.90 3.20
N PRO A 68 13.31 -27.10 2.27
CA PRO A 68 14.25 -26.05 1.89
C PRO A 68 13.52 -24.75 1.55
N SER A 69 14.18 -23.61 1.78
CA SER A 69 13.61 -22.27 1.52
C SER A 69 13.05 -22.10 0.09
N SER A 70 13.51 -22.95 -0.84
CA SER A 70 13.04 -23.03 -2.24
C SER A 70 11.64 -23.63 -2.43
N LEU A 71 11.12 -24.36 -1.44
CA LEU A 71 9.84 -25.06 -1.51
C LEU A 71 8.84 -24.51 -0.48
N ARG A 72 8.74 -23.19 -0.34
CA ARG A 72 7.73 -22.56 0.50
C ARG A 72 6.35 -22.87 -0.04
N THR A 73 5.48 -23.38 0.81
CA THR A 73 4.08 -23.61 0.47
C THR A 73 3.27 -22.38 0.86
N PHE A 74 2.62 -21.79 -0.14
CA PHE A 74 1.65 -20.72 0.06
C PHE A 74 0.27 -21.34 0.04
N GLU A 75 -0.49 -21.15 1.10
CA GLU A 75 -1.82 -21.73 1.24
C GLU A 75 -2.83 -20.66 1.65
N ARG A 76 -4.00 -20.69 1.03
CA ARG A 76 -5.13 -19.91 1.49
C ARG A 76 -5.73 -20.59 2.72
N VAL A 77 -5.58 -19.93 3.87
CA VAL A 77 -6.01 -20.47 5.16
C VAL A 77 -7.50 -20.23 5.37
N LYS A 78 -7.99 -19.02 5.03
CA LYS A 78 -9.35 -18.62 5.38
C LYS A 78 -9.90 -17.55 4.44
N ILE A 79 -11.22 -17.54 4.27
CA ILE A 79 -11.98 -16.44 3.67
C ILE A 79 -12.93 -15.91 4.75
N LEU A 80 -12.93 -14.59 4.93
CA LEU A 80 -13.76 -13.88 5.88
C LEU A 80 -14.64 -12.88 5.09
N TYR A 81 -15.89 -12.77 5.48
CA TYR A 81 -16.86 -11.96 4.77
C TYR A 81 -17.28 -10.75 5.61
N SER A 82 -17.30 -9.58 4.99
CA SER A 82 -17.82 -8.34 5.54
C SER A 82 -18.81 -7.67 4.58
N LYS A 83 -19.76 -8.43 4.06
CA LYS A 83 -20.70 -7.99 3.02
C LYS A 83 -21.53 -6.76 3.41
N LYS A 84 -21.81 -6.59 4.69
CA LYS A 84 -22.60 -5.45 5.21
C LYS A 84 -21.80 -4.15 5.12
N TYR A 85 -20.53 -4.16 5.51
CA TYR A 85 -19.75 -2.94 5.68
C TYR A 85 -18.70 -2.72 4.59
N GLY A 86 -18.40 -3.76 3.81
CA GLY A 86 -17.31 -3.72 2.86
C GLY A 86 -15.94 -3.72 3.54
N VAL A 87 -14.88 -3.77 2.75
CA VAL A 87 -13.52 -3.87 3.24
C VAL A 87 -12.56 -3.09 2.36
N ASP A 88 -11.64 -2.36 2.99
CA ASP A 88 -10.50 -1.71 2.34
C ASP A 88 -9.39 -1.48 3.36
N LEU A 89 -8.15 -1.22 2.88
CA LEU A 89 -7.00 -0.87 3.71
C LEU A 89 -6.76 -1.84 4.88
N PRO A 90 -6.62 -3.15 4.65
CA PRO A 90 -6.38 -4.08 5.74
C PRO A 90 -5.02 -3.81 6.37
N ARG A 91 -4.96 -3.76 7.69
CA ARG A 91 -3.72 -3.66 8.46
C ARG A 91 -3.72 -4.69 9.57
N PHE A 92 -2.68 -5.53 9.64
CA PHE A 92 -2.47 -6.34 10.82
C PHE A 92 -2.21 -5.44 12.01
N THR A 93 -2.71 -5.85 13.17
CA THR A 93 -2.24 -5.32 14.44
C THR A 93 -1.01 -6.11 14.89
N HIS A 94 -0.34 -5.70 15.96
CA HIS A 94 0.78 -6.47 16.53
C HIS A 94 0.39 -7.91 16.93
N LYS A 95 -0.93 -8.16 17.04
CA LYS A 95 -1.49 -9.50 17.15
C LYS A 95 -1.90 -10.01 15.77
N ASN A 96 -1.24 -11.05 15.27
CA ASN A 96 -1.54 -11.64 13.95
C ASN A 96 -2.92 -12.35 13.87
N THR A 97 -3.72 -12.29 14.93
CA THR A 97 -5.07 -12.84 14.99
C THR A 97 -6.17 -11.84 14.71
N ALA A 98 -5.81 -10.57 14.51
CA ALA A 98 -6.77 -9.51 14.29
C ALA A 98 -6.21 -8.41 13.36
N ILE A 99 -7.11 -7.71 12.70
CA ILE A 99 -6.80 -6.65 11.74
C ILE A 99 -7.64 -5.41 11.98
N LEU A 100 -7.13 -4.28 11.54
CA LEU A 100 -7.90 -3.08 11.26
C LEU A 100 -8.27 -3.03 9.80
N HIS A 101 -9.43 -2.47 9.49
CA HIS A 101 -9.82 -2.15 8.13
C HIS A 101 -10.78 -0.97 8.07
N ALA A 102 -10.79 -0.28 6.95
CA ALA A 102 -11.77 0.73 6.64
C ALA A 102 -13.03 0.12 6.03
N SER A 103 -14.18 0.67 6.35
CA SER A 103 -15.45 0.30 5.73
C SER A 103 -15.61 1.03 4.40
N THR A 104 -16.27 0.37 3.47
CA THR A 104 -16.57 0.94 2.15
C THR A 104 -18.07 1.14 1.90
N LYS A 105 -18.91 0.70 2.86
CA LYS A 105 -20.36 0.75 2.79
C LYS A 105 -20.94 1.08 4.16
N GLU A 106 -22.19 1.53 4.19
CA GLU A 106 -23.02 1.85 5.35
C GLU A 106 -22.51 3.03 6.18
N ASP A 107 -21.23 3.01 6.52
CA ASP A 107 -20.58 4.05 7.31
C ASP A 107 -19.08 4.15 6.98
N ASP A 108 -18.44 5.19 7.50
CA ASP A 108 -17.01 5.47 7.33
C ASP A 108 -16.19 5.02 8.56
N THR A 109 -16.68 4.01 9.25
CA THR A 109 -16.07 3.49 10.49
C THR A 109 -14.86 2.63 10.20
N VAL A 110 -13.76 2.84 10.94
CA VAL A 110 -12.66 1.89 11.01
C VAL A 110 -13.06 0.78 12.00
N ARG A 111 -12.80 -0.47 11.62
CA ARG A 111 -13.20 -1.64 12.40
C ARG A 111 -11.99 -2.49 12.80
N TYR A 112 -11.98 -2.88 14.05
CA TYR A 112 -11.07 -3.89 14.59
C TYR A 112 -11.75 -5.25 14.50
N HIS A 113 -11.15 -6.18 13.77
CA HIS A 113 -11.79 -7.42 13.33
C HIS A 113 -10.93 -8.62 13.69
N SER A 114 -11.53 -9.61 14.39
CA SER A 114 -10.90 -10.89 14.69
C SER A 114 -10.88 -11.80 13.48
N LEU A 115 -9.71 -12.32 13.14
CA LEU A 115 -9.54 -13.30 12.06
C LEU A 115 -9.94 -14.72 12.49
N HIS A 116 -10.02 -14.97 13.80
CA HIS A 116 -10.35 -16.30 14.33
C HIS A 116 -11.82 -16.62 14.13
N ASP A 117 -12.72 -15.80 14.61
CA ASP A 117 -14.16 -16.04 14.69
C ASP A 117 -15.00 -15.10 13.81
N ASN A 118 -14.35 -14.29 12.99
CA ASN A 118 -15.00 -13.32 12.08
C ASN A 118 -15.91 -12.32 12.83
N LYS A 119 -15.50 -11.88 14.02
CA LYS A 119 -16.23 -10.91 14.83
C LYS A 119 -15.54 -9.56 14.85
N TYR A 120 -16.35 -8.51 14.93
CA TYR A 120 -15.84 -7.18 15.19
C TYR A 120 -15.56 -7.01 16.68
N LEU A 121 -14.31 -6.68 17.02
CA LEU A 121 -13.85 -6.47 18.39
C LEU A 121 -14.14 -5.05 18.86
N GLN A 122 -13.98 -4.06 17.94
CA GLN A 122 -14.16 -2.64 18.23
C GLN A 122 -14.57 -1.87 16.99
N TYR A 123 -15.26 -0.74 17.21
CA TYR A 123 -15.69 0.21 16.18
C TYR A 123 -15.12 1.58 16.51
N PHE A 124 -14.38 2.18 15.58
CA PHE A 124 -13.81 3.51 15.70
C PHE A 124 -14.63 4.48 14.85
N LYS A 125 -15.63 5.07 15.48
CA LYS A 125 -16.59 5.96 14.85
C LYS A 125 -16.13 7.41 14.96
N GLY A 126 -16.27 8.18 13.88
CA GLY A 126 -15.94 9.60 13.91
C GLY A 126 -15.77 10.22 12.55
N HIS A 127 -15.20 9.51 11.58
CA HIS A 127 -15.12 10.00 10.21
C HIS A 127 -16.51 10.21 9.59
N LYS A 128 -16.61 11.24 8.75
CA LYS A 128 -17.81 11.62 7.99
C LYS A 128 -17.61 11.46 6.49
N GLY A 129 -16.54 10.81 6.08
CA GLY A 129 -16.20 10.51 4.71
C GLY A 129 -15.30 9.29 4.65
N ARG A 130 -15.20 8.69 3.48
CA ARG A 130 -14.43 7.47 3.27
C ARG A 130 -13.00 7.61 3.79
N VAL A 131 -12.55 6.63 4.56
CA VAL A 131 -11.16 6.50 5.00
C VAL A 131 -10.32 6.06 3.81
N ILE A 132 -9.27 6.82 3.50
CA ILE A 132 -8.40 6.62 2.34
C ILE A 132 -6.96 6.29 2.71
N SER A 133 -6.61 6.44 3.98
CA SER A 133 -5.30 6.09 4.51
C SER A 133 -5.44 5.54 5.92
N LEU A 134 -4.76 4.45 6.23
CA LEU A 134 -4.82 3.77 7.52
C LEU A 134 -3.44 3.17 7.82
N GLU A 135 -2.86 3.53 8.96
CA GLU A 135 -1.55 3.05 9.38
C GLU A 135 -1.53 2.69 10.87
N MET A 136 -0.93 1.54 11.20
CA MET A 136 -0.64 1.15 12.58
C MET A 136 0.64 1.83 13.06
N SER A 137 0.66 2.23 14.32
CA SER A 137 1.91 2.61 14.98
C SER A 137 2.86 1.40 15.01
N PRO A 138 4.16 1.58 14.70
CA PRO A 138 5.11 0.47 14.73
C PRO A 138 5.50 0.03 16.14
N VAL A 139 5.15 0.77 17.19
CA VAL A 139 5.65 0.55 18.55
C VAL A 139 4.56 0.29 19.59
N ASP A 140 3.32 0.74 19.33
CA ASP A 140 2.23 0.62 20.29
C ASP A 140 0.90 0.24 19.62
N ASP A 141 -0.17 0.06 20.42
CA ASP A 141 -1.51 -0.24 19.95
C ASP A 141 -2.25 0.99 19.36
N GLY A 142 -1.53 2.06 19.04
CA GLY A 142 -2.07 3.25 18.38
C GLY A 142 -2.16 3.07 16.87
N PHE A 143 -3.03 3.83 16.23
CA PHE A 143 -3.11 3.91 14.78
C PHE A 143 -3.66 5.26 14.30
N MET A 144 -3.43 5.56 13.04
CA MET A 144 -3.94 6.76 12.38
C MET A 144 -4.86 6.40 11.21
N SER A 145 -5.83 7.25 10.98
CA SER A 145 -6.68 7.20 9.80
C SER A 145 -6.84 8.58 9.16
N GLY A 146 -6.67 8.63 7.85
CA GLY A 146 -6.93 9.81 7.02
C GLY A 146 -8.17 9.59 6.16
N SER A 147 -9.02 10.63 6.03
CA SER A 147 -10.31 10.52 5.37
C SER A 147 -10.57 11.64 4.38
N LEU A 148 -11.49 11.40 3.45
CA LEU A 148 -12.03 12.41 2.54
C LEU A 148 -12.79 13.53 3.28
N ASP A 149 -13.14 13.35 4.56
CA ASP A 149 -13.69 14.41 5.42
C ASP A 149 -12.65 15.47 5.81
N LYS A 150 -11.42 15.37 5.25
CA LYS A 150 -10.29 16.27 5.47
C LYS A 150 -9.76 16.25 6.90
N THR A 151 -9.92 15.12 7.58
CA THR A 151 -9.39 14.95 8.93
C THR A 151 -8.41 13.79 9.00
N VAL A 152 -7.42 13.91 9.88
CA VAL A 152 -6.64 12.79 10.39
C VAL A 152 -7.06 12.56 11.83
N ARG A 153 -7.30 11.30 12.17
CA ARG A 153 -7.66 10.87 13.51
C ARG A 153 -6.65 9.89 14.06
N LEU A 154 -6.29 10.10 15.31
CA LEU A 154 -5.41 9.21 16.08
C LEU A 154 -6.26 8.42 17.06
N TRP A 155 -5.99 7.13 17.15
CA TRP A 155 -6.78 6.16 17.89
C TRP A 155 -5.88 5.25 18.72
N ASP A 156 -6.50 4.52 19.64
CA ASP A 156 -5.89 3.46 20.41
C ASP A 156 -6.82 2.23 20.39
N LEU A 157 -6.29 1.04 20.09
CA LEU A 157 -7.09 -0.19 20.01
C LEU A 157 -7.87 -0.51 21.29
N ARG A 158 -7.40 0.01 22.43
CA ARG A 158 -8.01 -0.22 23.75
C ARG A 158 -9.20 0.68 24.04
N SER A 159 -9.41 1.76 23.25
CA SER A 159 -10.48 2.73 23.48
C SER A 159 -11.21 3.06 22.18
N PRO A 160 -12.55 3.08 22.16
CA PRO A 160 -13.31 3.47 20.97
C PRO A 160 -13.20 4.96 20.66
N ASN A 161 -12.69 5.76 21.58
CA ASN A 161 -12.64 7.21 21.49
C ASN A 161 -11.42 7.68 20.68
N CYS A 162 -11.63 8.71 19.87
CA CYS A 162 -10.56 9.39 19.16
C CYS A 162 -9.64 10.10 20.17
N ARG A 163 -8.35 9.79 20.12
CA ARG A 163 -7.32 10.42 20.96
C ARG A 163 -6.91 11.80 20.46
N GLY A 164 -6.90 11.96 19.14
CA GLY A 164 -6.47 13.17 18.49
C GLY A 164 -7.15 13.41 17.15
N LEU A 165 -7.38 14.69 16.84
CA LEU A 165 -8.03 15.14 15.62
C LEU A 165 -7.20 16.27 15.00
N LEU A 166 -6.79 16.08 13.75
CA LEU A 166 -6.22 17.12 12.91
C LEU A 166 -7.20 17.49 11.81
N ASN A 167 -7.58 18.77 11.74
CA ASN A 167 -8.39 19.32 10.67
C ASN A 167 -7.47 19.90 9.58
N LEU A 168 -7.69 19.50 8.35
CA LEU A 168 -6.83 19.83 7.22
C LEU A 168 -7.62 20.51 6.11
N PRO A 169 -6.94 21.27 5.23
CA PRO A 169 -7.64 21.95 4.12
C PRO A 169 -8.09 21.00 3.01
N ALA A 170 -7.46 19.82 2.89
CA ALA A 170 -7.77 18.81 1.87
C ALA A 170 -7.56 17.38 2.38
N SER A 171 -7.87 16.38 1.55
CA SER A 171 -7.78 14.96 1.89
C SER A 171 -6.35 14.53 2.21
N PRO A 172 -6.11 13.87 3.35
CA PRO A 172 -4.79 13.50 3.81
C PRO A 172 -4.38 12.07 3.44
N VAL A 173 -3.06 11.87 3.34
CA VAL A 173 -2.40 10.57 3.37
C VAL A 173 -1.46 10.55 4.56
N VAL A 174 -1.39 9.44 5.29
CA VAL A 174 -0.63 9.37 6.55
C VAL A 174 0.41 8.25 6.53
N ALA A 175 1.51 8.45 7.24
CA ALA A 175 2.53 7.44 7.47
C ALA A 175 3.23 7.66 8.81
N TYR A 176 3.53 6.57 9.53
CA TYR A 176 4.43 6.61 10.68
C TYR A 176 5.88 6.43 10.24
N ASP A 177 6.78 7.10 10.96
CA ASP A 177 8.19 6.74 10.95
C ASP A 177 8.41 5.40 11.68
N ALA A 178 9.51 4.70 11.34
CA ALA A 178 9.84 3.41 11.93
C ALA A 178 10.06 3.44 13.45
N SER A 179 10.39 4.60 14.02
CA SER A 179 10.49 4.80 15.47
C SER A 179 9.15 4.98 16.17
N GLY A 180 8.07 5.31 15.43
CA GLY A 180 6.77 5.68 15.99
C GLY A 180 6.72 7.03 16.68
N LEU A 181 7.81 7.79 16.69
CA LEU A 181 7.88 9.12 17.33
C LEU A 181 7.39 10.24 16.41
N VAL A 182 7.50 10.04 15.11
CA VAL A 182 7.14 11.01 14.09
C VAL A 182 6.10 10.41 13.16
N PHE A 183 5.20 11.24 12.68
CA PHE A 183 4.31 10.87 11.58
C PHE A 183 4.23 11.97 10.52
N ALA A 184 4.03 11.55 9.29
CA ALA A 184 3.85 12.42 8.14
C ALA A 184 2.38 12.47 7.72
N VAL A 185 1.93 13.66 7.33
CA VAL A 185 0.61 13.92 6.75
C VAL A 185 0.78 14.62 5.42
N GLY A 186 0.51 13.92 4.32
CA GLY A 186 0.47 14.51 2.99
C GLY A 186 -0.89 15.15 2.73
N ILE A 187 -0.91 16.39 2.29
CA ILE A 187 -2.14 17.13 1.98
C ILE A 187 -2.26 17.24 0.46
N ASN A 188 -3.18 16.50 -0.11
CA ASN A 188 -3.51 16.59 -1.52
C ASN A 188 -4.05 17.99 -1.86
N GLN A 189 -4.07 18.39 -3.13
CA GLN A 189 -4.37 19.73 -3.65
C GLN A 189 -3.26 20.77 -3.40
N TYR A 190 -2.58 20.73 -2.26
CA TYR A 190 -1.53 21.68 -1.91
C TYR A 190 -0.13 21.12 -2.14
N SER A 191 0.00 19.82 -2.46
CA SER A 191 1.27 19.11 -2.59
C SER A 191 2.19 19.34 -1.39
N ARG A 192 1.63 19.39 -0.18
CA ARG A 192 2.36 19.63 1.07
C ARG A 192 2.39 18.39 1.92
N ILE A 193 3.51 18.21 2.60
CA ILE A 193 3.69 17.15 3.59
C ILE A 193 4.08 17.81 4.91
N LEU A 194 3.35 17.47 5.94
CA LEU A 194 3.55 17.99 7.30
C LEU A 194 4.11 16.89 8.17
N LEU A 195 5.18 17.18 8.91
CA LEU A 195 5.75 16.26 9.89
C LEU A 195 5.39 16.71 11.30
N TYR A 196 4.86 15.77 12.08
CA TYR A 196 4.41 15.98 13.45
C TYR A 196 5.17 15.08 14.43
N ASP A 197 5.41 15.59 15.61
CA ASP A 197 5.80 14.79 16.78
C ASP A 197 4.53 14.08 17.32
N GLN A 198 4.61 12.76 17.46
CA GLN A 198 3.49 11.93 17.96
C GLN A 198 3.03 12.35 19.36
N ALA A 199 3.96 12.77 20.23
CA ALA A 199 3.65 13.19 21.59
C ALA A 199 3.01 14.59 21.66
N ASN A 200 3.27 15.43 20.67
CA ASN A 200 2.84 16.83 20.60
C ASN A 200 2.06 17.14 19.31
N PHE A 201 1.23 16.22 18.86
CA PHE A 201 0.49 16.35 17.61
C PHE A 201 -0.52 17.52 17.59
N ASP A 202 -0.89 18.04 18.75
CA ASP A 202 -1.76 19.21 18.94
C ASP A 202 -1.06 20.54 18.62
N LYS A 203 0.26 20.53 18.54
CA LYS A 203 1.06 21.68 18.13
C LYS A 203 1.21 21.76 16.62
N ALA A 204 1.76 22.89 16.16
CA ALA A 204 2.11 23.04 14.75
C ALA A 204 3.11 21.96 14.29
N PRO A 205 3.07 21.55 13.02
CA PRO A 205 4.06 20.64 12.47
C PRO A 205 5.46 21.23 12.61
N PHE A 206 6.43 20.43 12.98
CA PHE A 206 7.81 20.89 13.11
C PHE A 206 8.51 21.07 11.75
N LEU A 207 8.02 20.41 10.71
CA LEU A 207 8.50 20.58 9.35
C LEU A 207 7.32 20.58 8.38
N THR A 208 7.35 21.53 7.43
CA THR A 208 6.41 21.60 6.31
C THR A 208 7.20 21.52 5.02
N ILE A 209 6.92 20.51 4.23
CA ILE A 209 7.58 20.23 2.96
C ILE A 209 6.61 20.57 1.85
N THR A 210 7.04 21.31 0.83
CA THR A 210 6.27 21.50 -0.41
C THR A 210 6.89 20.63 -1.49
N LEU A 211 6.09 19.73 -2.04
CA LEU A 211 6.52 18.87 -3.13
C LEU A 211 6.34 19.61 -4.46
N GLU A 212 7.43 20.14 -4.99
CA GLU A 212 7.47 20.83 -6.27
C GLU A 212 8.33 20.04 -7.26
N ASP A 213 7.77 19.79 -8.43
CA ASP A 213 8.49 19.18 -9.54
C ASP A 213 8.57 20.20 -10.71
N PRO A 214 9.72 20.86 -10.87
CA PRO A 214 9.90 21.86 -11.94
C PRO A 214 9.68 21.31 -13.35
N SER A 215 9.82 19.99 -13.54
CA SER A 215 9.61 19.35 -14.84
C SER A 215 8.15 19.40 -15.29
N LEU A 216 7.19 19.47 -14.36
CA LEU A 216 5.76 19.52 -14.67
C LEU A 216 5.35 20.87 -15.27
N SER A 217 5.98 21.96 -14.84
CA SER A 217 5.71 23.31 -15.41
C SER A 217 6.17 23.45 -16.85
N LYS A 218 7.10 22.59 -17.30
CA LYS A 218 7.55 22.55 -18.71
C LYS A 218 6.55 21.87 -19.63
N VAL A 219 5.64 21.06 -19.07
CA VAL A 219 4.68 20.24 -19.84
C VAL A 219 3.32 20.93 -19.95
N THR A 220 2.86 21.54 -18.87
CA THR A 220 1.54 22.22 -18.82
C THR A 220 1.59 23.48 -17.96
N PHE A 221 0.81 24.50 -18.36
CA PHE A 221 0.61 25.69 -17.54
C PHE A 221 -0.90 25.90 -17.30
N PRO A 222 -1.39 25.98 -16.05
CA PRO A 222 -0.65 25.77 -14.80
C PRO A 222 -0.11 24.35 -14.65
N PRO A 223 0.97 24.12 -13.85
CA PRO A 223 1.56 22.83 -13.69
C PRO A 223 0.54 21.83 -13.12
N ARG A 224 0.59 20.60 -13.59
CA ARG A 224 -0.33 19.54 -13.14
C ARG A 224 -0.12 19.28 -11.65
N ALA A 225 -1.20 19.30 -10.88
CA ALA A 225 -1.15 18.95 -9.47
C ALA A 225 -0.66 17.51 -9.27
N ILE A 226 0.24 17.32 -8.32
CA ILE A 226 0.70 15.98 -7.89
C ILE A 226 -0.34 15.44 -6.92
N TYR A 227 -0.91 14.28 -7.24
CA TYR A 227 -1.83 13.58 -6.37
C TYR A 227 -1.10 12.47 -5.63
N MET A 228 -0.93 12.64 -4.31
CA MET A 228 -0.29 11.66 -3.43
C MET A 228 -1.30 10.57 -3.06
N THR A 229 -0.93 9.31 -3.28
CA THR A 229 -1.74 8.14 -2.92
C THR A 229 -1.24 7.51 -1.63
N SER A 230 0.06 7.59 -1.37
CA SER A 230 0.67 7.05 -0.15
C SER A 230 1.91 7.83 0.27
N LEU A 231 2.23 7.70 1.54
CA LEU A 231 3.51 8.07 2.12
C LEU A 231 4.11 6.84 2.79
N ALA A 232 5.42 6.69 2.76
CA ALA A 232 6.11 5.63 3.48
C ALA A 232 7.52 6.06 3.86
N PHE A 233 7.85 6.03 5.14
CA PHE A 233 9.23 6.18 5.58
C PHE A 233 10.03 4.93 5.25
N SER A 234 11.28 5.10 4.89
CA SER A 234 12.22 3.99 4.78
C SER A 234 12.53 3.42 6.18
N THR A 235 12.80 2.12 6.26
CA THR A 235 13.10 1.45 7.54
C THR A 235 14.32 2.04 8.25
N ASN A 236 15.28 2.61 7.49
CA ASN A 236 16.44 3.30 8.05
C ASN A 236 16.17 4.75 8.47
N GLY A 237 14.94 5.25 8.33
CA GLY A 237 14.51 6.61 8.71
C GLY A 237 15.08 7.75 7.86
N LYS A 238 15.85 7.47 6.79
CA LYS A 238 16.54 8.51 6.01
C LYS A 238 15.67 9.12 4.91
N TYR A 239 14.75 8.35 4.38
CA TYR A 239 13.95 8.72 3.21
C TYR A 239 12.47 8.69 3.50
N LEU A 240 11.76 9.60 2.86
CA LEU A 240 10.31 9.60 2.76
C LEU A 240 9.92 9.35 1.29
N LEU A 241 9.26 8.25 1.03
CA LEU A 241 8.71 7.91 -0.27
C LEU A 241 7.32 8.50 -0.41
N VAL A 242 7.09 9.21 -1.49
CA VAL A 242 5.79 9.77 -1.87
C VAL A 242 5.26 8.98 -3.06
N GLY A 243 4.32 8.10 -2.81
CA GLY A 243 3.57 7.39 -3.83
C GLY A 243 2.56 8.33 -4.49
N CYS A 244 2.49 8.30 -5.81
CA CYS A 244 1.57 9.13 -6.58
C CYS A 244 0.79 8.30 -7.57
N SER A 245 -0.43 8.74 -7.89
CA SER A 245 -1.29 8.08 -8.88
C SER A 245 -0.80 8.23 -10.33
N GLY A 246 0.09 9.19 -10.58
CA GLY A 246 0.67 9.49 -11.88
C GLY A 246 1.86 8.60 -12.26
N ASP A 247 2.55 8.98 -13.35
CA ASP A 247 3.65 8.22 -13.94
C ASP A 247 5.01 8.45 -13.23
N ALA A 248 5.00 8.99 -12.03
CA ALA A 248 6.20 9.23 -11.23
C ALA A 248 5.90 9.12 -9.73
N HIS A 249 6.84 8.55 -8.99
CA HIS A 249 6.91 8.63 -7.53
C HIS A 249 8.08 9.51 -7.13
N TYR A 250 8.09 10.01 -5.90
CA TYR A 250 9.12 10.93 -5.43
C TYR A 250 9.80 10.40 -4.17
N LEU A 251 11.11 10.58 -4.12
CA LEU A 251 11.94 10.25 -2.98
C LEU A 251 12.44 11.54 -2.34
N MET A 252 12.16 11.72 -1.05
CA MET A 252 12.51 12.90 -0.29
C MET A 252 13.43 12.55 0.88
N ASP A 253 14.22 13.51 1.29
CA ASP A 253 14.94 13.46 2.57
C ASP A 253 13.91 13.56 3.72
N ALA A 254 13.97 12.64 4.67
CA ALA A 254 13.05 12.60 5.80
C ALA A 254 13.36 13.66 6.87
N PHE A 255 14.57 14.26 6.89
CA PHE A 255 15.01 15.23 7.91
C PHE A 255 14.82 16.67 7.44
N GLU A 256 15.28 16.98 6.23
CA GLU A 256 15.28 18.36 5.71
C GLU A 256 14.14 18.57 4.70
N GLY A 257 13.52 17.49 4.21
CA GLY A 257 12.39 17.55 3.32
C GLY A 257 12.76 17.91 1.87
N HIS A 258 14.02 17.77 1.48
CA HIS A 258 14.45 18.04 0.11
C HIS A 258 14.04 16.92 -0.83
N LEU A 259 13.64 17.28 -2.06
CA LEU A 259 13.38 16.34 -3.13
C LEU A 259 14.71 15.77 -3.66
N LEU A 260 14.94 14.47 -3.43
CA LEU A 260 16.18 13.78 -3.80
C LEU A 260 16.12 13.17 -5.20
N ALA A 261 15.01 12.50 -5.52
CA ALA A 261 14.86 11.79 -6.76
C ALA A 261 13.41 11.68 -7.23
N LYS A 262 13.24 11.56 -8.53
CA LYS A 262 12.00 11.25 -9.22
C LYS A 262 12.12 9.86 -9.84
N LEU A 263 11.27 8.93 -9.41
CA LEU A 263 11.23 7.56 -9.89
C LEU A 263 10.24 7.48 -11.05
N VAL A 264 10.72 7.15 -12.23
CA VAL A 264 9.93 7.15 -13.48
C VAL A 264 10.00 5.78 -14.17
N GLY A 265 9.15 5.57 -15.18
CA GLY A 265 9.18 4.40 -16.05
C GLY A 265 8.02 3.44 -15.87
N HIS A 266 7.25 3.58 -14.78
CA HIS A 266 5.97 2.90 -14.63
C HIS A 266 4.82 3.73 -15.24
N THR A 267 3.70 3.09 -15.48
CA THR A 267 2.46 3.80 -15.85
C THR A 267 1.53 3.82 -14.65
N GLY A 268 1.15 5.02 -14.23
CA GLY A 268 0.31 5.23 -13.04
C GLY A 268 -1.07 4.59 -13.20
N LEU A 269 -1.65 4.17 -12.07
CA LEU A 269 -2.93 3.47 -12.03
C LEU A 269 -4.12 4.37 -12.41
N GLU A 270 -4.01 5.66 -12.16
CA GLU A 270 -5.00 6.66 -12.58
C GLU A 270 -4.63 7.29 -13.92
N ARG A 271 -4.82 6.54 -14.99
CA ARG A 271 -4.70 7.10 -16.34
C ARG A 271 -5.90 8.00 -16.64
N ARG A 272 -5.63 9.30 -16.80
CA ARG A 272 -6.66 10.25 -17.25
C ARG A 272 -7.08 9.94 -18.68
N ARG A 273 -8.37 9.88 -18.89
CA ARG A 273 -8.93 10.16 -20.23
C ARG A 273 -8.83 11.66 -20.47
N PRO A 274 -8.40 12.10 -21.67
CA PRO A 274 -8.23 13.53 -21.97
C PRO A 274 -9.46 14.37 -21.71
N ASP A 275 -10.63 13.77 -21.74
CA ASP A 275 -11.95 14.40 -21.76
C ASP A 275 -12.62 14.46 -20.36
N MET A 276 -11.98 13.91 -19.31
CA MET A 276 -12.56 13.91 -17.97
C MET A 276 -11.94 15.02 -17.11
N PRO A 277 -12.75 15.76 -16.33
CA PRO A 277 -12.24 16.68 -15.33
C PRO A 277 -11.40 15.92 -14.31
N VAL A 278 -10.39 16.59 -13.76
CA VAL A 278 -9.50 16.03 -12.73
C VAL A 278 -10.34 15.63 -11.52
N SER A 279 -10.55 14.35 -11.31
CA SER A 279 -11.05 13.88 -10.03
C SER A 279 -10.00 14.14 -8.96
N ILE A 280 -10.40 14.83 -7.90
CA ILE A 280 -9.54 15.12 -6.74
C ILE A 280 -9.53 13.92 -5.79
N GLU A 281 -10.46 12.98 -5.98
CA GLU A 281 -10.61 11.80 -5.16
C GLU A 281 -9.94 10.60 -5.82
N PRO A 282 -9.20 9.78 -5.04
CA PRO A 282 -8.63 8.55 -5.58
C PRO A 282 -9.76 7.63 -6.03
N GLN A 283 -9.59 7.05 -7.20
CA GLN A 283 -10.51 6.02 -7.67
C GLN A 283 -10.46 4.83 -6.71
N ARG A 284 -11.57 4.12 -6.61
CA ARG A 284 -11.63 2.89 -5.80
C ARG A 284 -10.57 1.90 -6.25
N GLY A 285 -9.72 1.44 -5.31
CA GLY A 285 -8.63 0.55 -5.59
C GLY A 285 -7.29 1.22 -5.96
N CYS A 286 -7.19 2.56 -5.87
CA CYS A 286 -5.95 3.34 -5.93
C CYS A 286 -5.71 3.97 -4.56
N SER A 287 -5.38 3.16 -3.57
CA SER A 287 -5.25 3.55 -2.16
C SER A 287 -3.81 3.66 -1.69
N GLY A 288 -2.83 3.73 -2.60
CA GLY A 288 -1.41 3.81 -2.26
C GLY A 288 -0.76 2.47 -1.92
N GLU A 289 -1.49 1.37 -2.06
CA GLU A 289 -0.97 0.03 -1.85
C GLU A 289 -0.05 -0.45 -2.99
N GLU A 290 -0.02 0.29 -4.10
CA GLU A 290 0.79 -0.01 -5.28
C GLU A 290 2.28 0.21 -5.06
N VAL A 291 2.67 0.98 -4.04
CA VAL A 291 4.06 1.38 -3.79
C VAL A 291 4.53 0.90 -2.43
N SER A 292 5.77 0.41 -2.36
CA SER A 292 6.36 -0.02 -1.08
C SER A 292 7.90 -0.05 -1.08
N TRP A 293 8.47 -0.07 0.12
CA TRP A 293 9.89 -0.26 0.38
C TRP A 293 10.26 -1.75 0.48
N THR A 294 11.52 -2.07 0.14
CA THR A 294 12.13 -3.28 0.69
C THR A 294 12.61 -3.04 2.12
N PRO A 295 12.62 -4.06 3.00
CA PRO A 295 13.00 -3.90 4.41
C PRO A 295 14.43 -3.38 4.62
N ASP A 296 15.32 -3.56 3.66
CA ASP A 296 16.69 -3.06 3.69
C ASP A 296 16.84 -1.60 3.25
N SER A 297 15.74 -0.93 2.90
CA SER A 297 15.68 0.45 2.41
C SER A 297 16.51 0.72 1.14
N LYS A 298 16.82 -0.31 0.35
CA LYS A 298 17.64 -0.16 -0.86
C LYS A 298 16.80 -0.03 -2.12
N TYR A 299 15.63 -0.66 -2.12
CA TYR A 299 14.77 -0.68 -3.30
C TYR A 299 13.39 -0.15 -3.00
N VAL A 300 12.83 0.51 -3.99
CA VAL A 300 11.41 0.88 -4.05
C VAL A 300 10.74 -0.01 -5.09
N LEU A 301 9.53 -0.46 -4.79
CA LEU A 301 8.71 -1.31 -5.63
C LEU A 301 7.44 -0.55 -6.00
N SER A 302 7.00 -0.63 -7.24
CA SER A 302 5.68 -0.14 -7.62
C SER A 302 5.01 -1.04 -8.65
N GLY A 303 3.71 -1.24 -8.48
CA GLY A 303 2.85 -1.79 -9.50
C GLY A 303 2.55 -0.78 -10.60
N SER A 304 2.06 -1.28 -11.72
CA SER A 304 1.75 -0.47 -12.90
C SER A 304 0.46 -0.97 -13.57
N VAL A 305 -0.15 -0.11 -14.39
CA VAL A 305 -1.35 -0.45 -15.18
C VAL A 305 -1.10 -1.59 -16.16
N ASP A 306 0.11 -1.71 -16.68
CA ASP A 306 0.50 -2.77 -17.62
C ASP A 306 0.70 -4.15 -16.96
N GLY A 307 0.48 -4.24 -15.63
CA GLY A 307 0.64 -5.47 -14.87
C GLY A 307 2.07 -5.79 -14.47
N LYS A 308 3.02 -4.93 -14.81
CA LYS A 308 4.42 -5.08 -14.39
C LYS A 308 4.63 -4.52 -12.98
N ILE A 309 5.67 -5.01 -12.32
CA ILE A 309 6.17 -4.47 -11.07
C ILE A 309 7.55 -3.90 -11.35
N PHE A 310 7.70 -2.61 -11.12
CA PHE A 310 8.95 -1.89 -11.32
C PHE A 310 9.75 -1.80 -10.03
N LEU A 311 11.06 -1.89 -10.15
CA LEU A 311 12.01 -1.77 -9.04
C LEU A 311 13.00 -0.66 -9.33
N TRP A 312 13.23 0.22 -8.36
CA TRP A 312 14.29 1.25 -8.40
C TRP A 312 15.30 0.99 -7.29
N ASP A 313 16.58 1.06 -7.65
CA ASP A 313 17.67 1.01 -6.68
C ASP A 313 17.98 2.41 -6.18
N VAL A 314 17.61 2.67 -4.94
CA VAL A 314 17.83 3.97 -4.28
C VAL A 314 19.05 3.98 -3.35
N SER A 315 19.79 2.88 -3.28
CA SER A 315 20.99 2.76 -2.43
C SER A 315 22.09 3.77 -2.76
N SER A 316 22.14 4.22 -4.02
CA SER A 316 23.09 5.21 -4.51
C SER A 316 22.64 6.66 -4.34
N VAL A 317 21.44 6.90 -3.81
CA VAL A 317 20.94 8.26 -3.56
C VAL A 317 21.50 8.75 -2.23
N PRO A 318 22.29 9.84 -2.19
CA PRO A 318 22.77 10.37 -0.93
C PRO A 318 21.60 10.94 -0.12
N ALA A 319 21.55 10.59 1.17
CA ALA A 319 20.52 11.09 2.08
C ALA A 319 20.66 12.60 2.36
N LYS A 320 21.85 13.17 2.15
CA LYS A 320 22.09 14.61 2.23
C LYS A 320 22.64 15.08 0.90
N GLN A 321 21.93 15.95 0.23
CA GLN A 321 22.53 16.77 -0.82
C GLN A 321 23.24 17.94 -0.17
N GLY A 322 24.39 18.36 -0.75
CA GLY A 322 25.02 19.62 -0.40
C GLY A 322 24.04 20.79 -0.61
N PRO A 323 24.47 22.06 -0.38
CA PRO A 323 23.57 23.21 -0.42
C PRO A 323 22.72 23.19 -1.70
N VAL A 324 21.39 23.04 -1.49
CA VAL A 324 20.42 22.93 -2.59
C VAL A 324 20.41 24.25 -3.33
N THR A 325 20.82 24.25 -4.57
CA THR A 325 20.54 25.38 -5.47
C THR A 325 19.04 25.42 -5.70
N LEU A 326 18.40 26.53 -5.31
CA LEU A 326 17.01 26.81 -5.65
C LEU A 326 16.84 26.54 -7.15
N ASN A 327 15.89 25.64 -7.51
CA ASN A 327 15.59 25.16 -8.87
C ASN A 327 16.47 24.01 -9.44
N ALA A 328 17.21 23.28 -8.61
CA ALA A 328 17.84 22.05 -9.08
C ALA A 328 16.74 21.03 -9.48
N GLU A 329 16.82 20.53 -10.72
CA GLU A 329 15.92 19.45 -11.14
C GLU A 329 16.19 18.18 -10.32
N PRO A 330 15.14 17.46 -9.88
CA PRO A 330 15.33 16.23 -9.15
C PRO A 330 16.02 15.18 -10.03
N ARG A 331 16.88 14.37 -9.43
CA ARG A 331 17.51 13.25 -10.12
C ARG A 331 16.45 12.30 -10.66
N VAL A 332 16.37 12.14 -11.97
CA VAL A 332 15.46 11.21 -12.62
C VAL A 332 16.06 9.81 -12.57
N MET A 333 15.34 8.85 -12.00
CA MET A 333 15.78 7.47 -11.85
C MET A 333 14.88 6.52 -12.64
N PRO A 334 15.44 5.85 -13.67
CA PRO A 334 14.74 4.78 -14.36
C PRO A 334 14.73 3.51 -13.48
N PRO A 335 13.80 2.57 -13.71
CA PRO A 335 13.77 1.31 -12.99
C PRO A 335 14.98 0.42 -13.36
N VAL A 336 15.51 -0.29 -12.37
CA VAL A 336 16.58 -1.29 -12.58
C VAL A 336 16.05 -2.64 -13.04
N ALA A 337 14.78 -2.91 -12.78
CA ALA A 337 14.11 -4.13 -13.21
C ALA A 337 12.60 -3.90 -13.36
N ALA A 338 12.00 -4.67 -14.27
CA ALA A 338 10.57 -4.79 -14.43
C ALA A 338 10.19 -6.28 -14.39
N LEU A 339 9.31 -6.65 -13.47
CA LEU A 339 8.86 -8.03 -13.29
C LEU A 339 7.50 -8.18 -13.95
N GLU A 340 7.38 -9.15 -14.85
CA GLU A 340 6.14 -9.47 -15.55
C GLU A 340 5.42 -10.62 -14.85
N GLY A 341 4.11 -10.54 -14.67
CA GLY A 341 3.37 -11.62 -14.01
C GLY A 341 1.88 -11.41 -13.81
N HIS A 342 1.37 -10.19 -13.92
CA HIS A 342 -0.06 -9.95 -13.84
C HIS A 342 -0.68 -9.70 -15.21
N PRO A 343 -1.88 -10.28 -15.48
CA PRO A 343 -2.58 -10.07 -16.74
C PRO A 343 -3.24 -8.67 -16.85
N GLY A 344 -3.21 -7.89 -15.79
CA GLY A 344 -3.80 -6.57 -15.70
C GLY A 344 -3.17 -5.74 -14.59
N PRO A 345 -3.73 -4.57 -14.24
CA PRO A 345 -3.11 -3.64 -13.31
C PRO A 345 -2.69 -4.27 -11.99
N SER A 346 -1.42 -4.08 -11.62
CA SER A 346 -0.89 -4.47 -10.31
C SER A 346 -1.16 -3.34 -9.31
N ARG A 347 -2.17 -3.52 -8.46
CA ARG A 347 -2.70 -2.48 -7.56
C ARG A 347 -2.08 -2.48 -6.18
N CYS A 348 -1.54 -3.62 -5.76
CA CYS A 348 -0.92 -3.78 -4.45
C CYS A 348 0.42 -4.47 -4.61
N VAL A 349 1.45 -3.93 -3.98
CA VAL A 349 2.78 -4.53 -3.91
C VAL A 349 3.33 -4.34 -2.50
N LYS A 350 3.67 -5.44 -1.83
CA LYS A 350 4.31 -5.37 -0.50
C LYS A 350 5.44 -6.39 -0.43
N PHE A 351 6.56 -5.96 0.14
CA PHE A 351 7.65 -6.85 0.48
C PHE A 351 7.42 -7.44 1.88
N ASN A 352 7.79 -8.69 2.07
CA ASN A 352 7.68 -9.35 3.37
C ASN A 352 8.69 -8.73 4.35
N PRO A 353 8.28 -8.38 5.59
CA PRO A 353 9.18 -7.69 6.53
C PRO A 353 10.37 -8.52 7.00
N ARG A 354 10.30 -9.86 6.90
CA ARG A 354 11.35 -10.75 7.42
C ARG A 354 11.91 -11.74 6.41
N LEU A 355 11.18 -12.01 5.36
CA LEU A 355 11.53 -13.04 4.41
C LEU A 355 11.86 -12.40 3.06
N ALA A 356 12.85 -12.94 2.34
CA ALA A 356 13.18 -12.51 1.00
C ALA A 356 12.09 -12.94 0.00
N MET A 357 10.93 -12.34 0.10
CA MET A 357 9.77 -12.55 -0.77
C MET A 357 8.91 -11.31 -0.82
N MET A 358 8.13 -11.18 -1.87
CA MET A 358 7.10 -10.14 -1.97
C MET A 358 5.78 -10.75 -2.42
N ALA A 359 4.72 -10.02 -2.18
CA ALA A 359 3.40 -10.30 -2.71
C ALA A 359 2.91 -9.11 -3.54
N SER A 360 2.26 -9.40 -4.65
CA SER A 360 1.62 -8.40 -5.49
C SER A 360 0.22 -8.85 -5.87
N ALA A 361 -0.67 -7.90 -6.05
CA ALA A 361 -2.05 -8.20 -6.33
C ALA A 361 -2.70 -7.19 -7.28
N GLY A 362 -3.59 -7.70 -8.09
CA GLY A 362 -4.48 -6.97 -8.97
C GLY A 362 -5.78 -7.78 -9.07
N ALA A 363 -6.07 -8.37 -10.22
CA ALA A 363 -7.12 -9.39 -10.35
C ALA A 363 -6.71 -10.72 -9.70
N GLU A 364 -5.42 -10.94 -9.51
CA GLU A 364 -4.82 -12.15 -8.94
C GLU A 364 -3.81 -11.76 -7.86
N LEU A 365 -3.58 -12.65 -6.89
CA LEU A 365 -2.51 -12.53 -5.91
C LEU A 365 -1.33 -13.38 -6.35
N ALA A 366 -0.15 -12.79 -6.49
CA ALA A 366 1.10 -13.46 -6.83
C ALA A 366 2.11 -13.36 -5.70
N PHE A 367 2.76 -14.48 -5.37
CA PHE A 367 3.91 -14.53 -4.48
C PHE A 367 5.19 -14.68 -5.30
N TRP A 368 6.19 -13.89 -4.96
CA TRP A 368 7.46 -13.82 -5.67
C TRP A 368 8.59 -14.24 -4.75
N LEU A 369 9.44 -15.12 -5.25
CA LEU A 369 10.66 -15.54 -4.56
C LEU A 369 11.90 -15.08 -5.33
N PRO A 370 13.05 -14.93 -4.65
CA PRO A 370 14.33 -14.74 -5.33
C PRO A 370 14.55 -15.84 -6.37
N ASP A 371 15.07 -15.46 -7.52
CA ASP A 371 15.52 -16.41 -8.50
C ASP A 371 16.75 -17.12 -7.92
N GLN A 372 16.64 -18.40 -7.64
CA GLN A 372 17.82 -19.19 -7.30
C GLN A 372 18.56 -19.45 -8.62
N ALA A 373 19.74 -18.87 -8.75
CA ALA A 373 20.64 -19.19 -9.87
C ALA A 373 21.01 -20.68 -9.77
N GLY A 374 20.37 -21.49 -10.58
CA GLY A 374 20.55 -22.94 -10.65
C GLY A 374 19.21 -23.67 -10.65
N ASP A 375 19.02 -24.50 -11.65
CA ASP A 375 17.88 -25.40 -11.73
C ASP A 375 17.83 -26.27 -10.46
N PRO A 376 16.68 -26.41 -9.75
CA PRO A 376 16.60 -27.27 -8.55
C PRO A 376 17.13 -28.68 -8.80
N GLU A 377 17.00 -29.18 -10.05
CA GLU A 377 17.58 -30.44 -10.47
C GLU A 377 19.12 -30.44 -10.57
N GLU A 378 19.75 -29.32 -10.95
CA GLU A 378 21.21 -29.20 -10.98
C GLU A 378 21.80 -29.12 -9.57
N LEU A 379 21.16 -28.33 -8.69
CA LEU A 379 21.55 -28.26 -7.27
C LEU A 379 21.40 -29.63 -6.57
N ALA A 380 20.34 -30.37 -6.85
CA ALA A 380 20.15 -31.71 -6.33
C ALA A 380 21.20 -32.66 -6.87
N LYS A 381 21.59 -32.56 -8.14
CA LYS A 381 22.69 -33.35 -8.75
C LYS A 381 24.06 -32.99 -8.20
N GLU A 382 24.30 -31.71 -7.90
CA GLU A 382 25.57 -31.27 -7.25
C GLU A 382 25.68 -31.75 -5.80
N LEU A 383 24.57 -31.67 -5.03
CA LEU A 383 24.53 -32.18 -3.65
C LEU A 383 24.68 -33.69 -3.59
N LEU A 384 24.18 -34.45 -4.55
CA LEU A 384 24.38 -35.90 -4.67
C LEU A 384 25.80 -36.25 -5.10
N LYS A 385 26.50 -35.37 -5.84
CA LYS A 385 27.91 -35.55 -6.20
C LYS A 385 28.89 -35.23 -5.07
N LYS A 386 28.55 -34.34 -4.15
CA LYS A 386 29.37 -33.97 -2.99
C LYS A 386 29.27 -34.95 -1.81
N ASN A 387 28.28 -35.84 -1.83
CA ASN A 387 28.04 -36.86 -0.80
C ASN A 387 28.49 -38.27 -1.25
N LYS A 388 29.22 -38.37 -2.35
CA LYS A 388 29.98 -39.57 -2.78
C LYS A 388 31.48 -39.29 -2.68
#